data_4ee2fa5432139661248728cc43f1d30c
#
_entry.id   4ee2fa5432139661248728cc43f1d30c
#
_cell.length_a   1.000
_cell.length_b   1.000
_cell.length_c   1.000
_cell.angle_alpha   90.00
_cell.angle_beta   90.00
_cell.angle_gamma   90.00
#
_symmetry.space_group_name_H-M   'P 1'
#
loop_
_entity.id
_entity.type
_entity.pdbx_description
1 polymer ?
#
loop_
_entity_poly.entity_id
_entity_poly.type
_entity_poly.pdbx_seq_one_letter_code
_entity_poly.pdbx_strand_id
1 'polypeptide(L)'
;MTDNDPTSLPAPTFAGGTKAITLTPVVGKPRREYAGTFVPGEEALEDGELRVTVLGSGNPWPTRAQASASIIVEVGNPERDLLVFDLGTGSLANYASLKLPINLLDKVFFTHLHADHTADLITLSGSFSKVGRADGPVRVWGPSGTEPRLGTRHFVEAIREALAWDTAAGNGHINPDSMRIDVTEFDFTQTGVVYERNGVTVTSFPVVHALSGSVGYRLDFAGLTFVFSGDTCAAWPLVRASEGSVDLLIHEVFPPAAVLAAASGLSLERATIALNTLHTSPTAAAKVFSLVRPRVAGLWHTLLSPQVIPMIFAELRAGYDGPVVQTQDLTVFNVTKEAVIARQAQVMDQLPPTPGTPRVAYTPVATQPPEWWAEARIPLD
;
A
#
# COMPACT_ATOMS: atom_id res chain seq x y z
N MET A 1 -3.50 12.15 -47.40
CA MET A 1 -2.87 12.63 -46.15
C MET A 1 -3.82 12.18 -45.06
N THR A 2 -3.52 11.05 -44.43
CA THR A 2 -4.30 10.48 -43.36
C THR A 2 -3.63 10.89 -42.02
N ASP A 3 -4.35 11.71 -41.27
CA ASP A 3 -3.94 12.10 -39.92
C ASP A 3 -3.87 10.86 -39.04
N ASN A 4 -2.66 10.35 -38.84
CA ASN A 4 -2.36 9.42 -37.74
C ASN A 4 -2.03 10.26 -36.51
N ASP A 5 -3.03 10.56 -35.69
CA ASP A 5 -2.84 11.08 -34.34
C ASP A 5 -2.27 9.93 -33.45
N PRO A 6 -1.01 10.00 -33.01
CA PRO A 6 -0.41 8.94 -32.19
C PRO A 6 -0.99 8.86 -30.78
N THR A 7 -1.92 9.76 -30.40
CA THR A 7 -2.55 9.76 -29.07
C THR A 7 -3.92 9.06 -29.06
N SER A 8 -4.47 8.68 -30.20
CA SER A 8 -5.71 7.92 -30.27
C SER A 8 -5.42 6.43 -30.13
N LEU A 9 -5.63 5.88 -28.94
CA LEU A 9 -5.73 4.42 -28.76
C LEU A 9 -6.90 3.92 -29.65
N PRO A 10 -6.70 2.85 -30.44
CA PRO A 10 -7.78 2.29 -31.25
C PRO A 10 -8.93 1.90 -30.30
N ALA A 11 -10.16 2.31 -30.68
CA ALA A 11 -11.34 1.89 -29.96
C ALA A 11 -11.39 0.35 -29.91
N PRO A 12 -11.56 -0.27 -28.74
CA PRO A 12 -11.59 -1.72 -28.63
C PRO A 12 -12.82 -2.23 -29.44
N THR A 13 -12.57 -3.01 -30.47
CA THR A 13 -13.62 -3.78 -31.16
C THR A 13 -13.93 -5.01 -30.30
N PHE A 14 -15.01 -4.97 -29.54
CA PHE A 14 -15.53 -6.11 -28.79
C PHE A 14 -16.19 -7.10 -29.75
N ALA A 15 -15.45 -8.08 -30.23
CA ALA A 15 -16.02 -9.26 -30.87
C ALA A 15 -16.25 -10.34 -29.83
N GLY A 16 -17.52 -10.58 -29.50
CA GLY A 16 -17.97 -11.76 -28.75
C GLY A 16 -18.27 -11.54 -27.27
N GLY A 17 -19.54 -11.64 -26.93
CA GLY A 17 -20.14 -11.99 -25.64
C GLY A 17 -19.55 -11.31 -24.42
N THR A 18 -20.11 -10.22 -24.00
CA THR A 18 -19.87 -9.58 -22.70
C THR A 18 -20.23 -10.56 -21.57
N LYS A 19 -19.26 -11.38 -21.13
CA LYS A 19 -19.31 -11.82 -19.74
C LYS A 19 -19.11 -10.54 -18.94
N ALA A 20 -20.16 -10.12 -18.22
CA ALA A 20 -20.12 -8.99 -17.31
C ALA A 20 -18.87 -9.13 -16.44
N ILE A 21 -18.13 -8.04 -16.22
CA ILE A 21 -17.04 -7.98 -15.26
C ILE A 21 -17.73 -8.16 -13.90
N THR A 22 -17.81 -9.40 -13.43
CA THR A 22 -18.46 -9.72 -12.17
C THR A 22 -17.42 -9.41 -11.10
N LEU A 23 -17.43 -8.18 -10.61
CA LEU A 23 -16.87 -7.88 -9.29
C LEU A 23 -17.70 -8.71 -8.32
N THR A 24 -17.12 -9.73 -7.70
CA THR A 24 -17.79 -10.48 -6.65
C THR A 24 -17.43 -9.81 -5.33
N PRO A 25 -18.24 -8.85 -4.83
CA PRO A 25 -17.91 -8.06 -3.66
C PRO A 25 -17.96 -8.90 -2.36
N VAL A 26 -18.60 -10.06 -2.41
CA VAL A 26 -18.76 -10.95 -1.25
C VAL A 26 -18.45 -12.40 -1.65
N VAL A 27 -17.49 -13.02 -0.97
CA VAL A 27 -17.17 -14.44 -1.08
C VAL A 27 -17.38 -15.09 0.28
N GLY A 28 -18.22 -16.11 0.35
CA GLY A 28 -18.63 -16.77 1.59
C GLY A 28 -19.94 -16.18 2.16
N LYS A 29 -20.22 -16.48 3.43
CA LYS A 29 -21.45 -16.06 4.10
C LYS A 29 -21.10 -15.29 5.36
N PRO A 30 -21.14 -13.95 5.32
CA PRO A 30 -20.80 -13.12 6.47
C PRO A 30 -21.72 -13.36 7.66
N ARG A 31 -21.19 -13.21 8.88
CA ARG A 31 -21.95 -13.36 10.13
C ARG A 31 -22.86 -12.15 10.43
N ARG A 32 -22.50 -10.98 9.91
CA ARG A 32 -23.27 -9.74 10.06
C ARG A 32 -23.58 -9.15 8.69
N GLU A 33 -24.51 -8.23 8.67
CA GLU A 33 -24.75 -7.40 7.49
C GLU A 33 -23.65 -6.34 7.37
N TYR A 34 -23.24 -6.10 6.15
CA TYR A 34 -22.31 -5.04 5.78
C TYR A 34 -23.01 -4.08 4.83
N ALA A 35 -22.91 -2.78 5.11
CA ALA A 35 -23.39 -1.77 4.18
C ALA A 35 -22.68 -1.88 2.83
N GLY A 36 -23.32 -1.47 1.75
CA GLY A 36 -22.73 -1.54 0.39
C GLY A 36 -21.48 -0.69 0.23
N THR A 37 -21.30 0.35 1.06
CA THR A 37 -20.11 1.17 1.20
C THR A 37 -19.57 1.10 2.61
N PHE A 38 -18.26 1.26 2.76
CA PHE A 38 -17.62 1.41 4.07
C PHE A 38 -17.59 2.89 4.47
N VAL A 39 -18.17 3.24 5.62
CA VAL A 39 -18.09 4.61 6.16
C VAL A 39 -17.13 4.61 7.35
N PRO A 40 -15.97 5.30 7.25
CA PRO A 40 -14.99 5.34 8.32
C PRO A 40 -15.58 5.86 9.64
N GLY A 41 -15.32 5.12 10.73
CA GLY A 41 -15.80 5.44 12.09
C GLY A 41 -17.21 4.96 12.41
N GLU A 42 -17.98 4.43 11.45
CA GLU A 42 -19.34 3.91 11.70
C GLU A 42 -19.38 2.39 11.90
N GLU A 43 -18.32 1.69 11.53
CA GLU A 43 -18.26 0.24 11.62
C GLU A 43 -17.05 -0.21 12.45
N ALA A 44 -17.32 -0.85 13.58
CA ALA A 44 -16.26 -1.42 14.41
C ALA A 44 -15.55 -2.59 13.69
N LEU A 45 -14.25 -2.72 13.93
CA LEU A 45 -13.49 -3.92 13.58
C LEU A 45 -13.80 -5.01 14.60
N GLU A 46 -14.20 -6.22 14.14
CA GLU A 46 -14.51 -7.33 15.03
C GLU A 46 -13.24 -8.05 15.51
N ASP A 47 -13.34 -8.76 16.64
CA ASP A 47 -12.26 -9.62 17.10
C ASP A 47 -12.06 -10.79 16.14
N GLY A 48 -10.81 -11.04 15.76
CA GLY A 48 -10.45 -12.08 14.80
C GLY A 48 -10.64 -11.67 13.32
N GLU A 49 -11.02 -10.43 13.03
CA GLU A 49 -11.14 -9.86 11.68
C GLU A 49 -9.84 -9.19 11.23
N LEU A 50 -9.54 -9.22 9.95
CA LEU A 50 -8.62 -8.30 9.28
C LEU A 50 -9.43 -7.32 8.41
N ARG A 51 -9.16 -6.02 8.54
CA ARG A 51 -9.64 -5.03 7.59
C ARG A 51 -8.45 -4.51 6.79
N VAL A 52 -8.44 -4.87 5.51
CA VAL A 52 -7.36 -4.49 4.58
C VAL A 52 -7.87 -3.38 3.68
N THR A 53 -7.23 -2.21 3.73
CA THR A 53 -7.62 -1.05 2.93
C THR A 53 -6.48 -0.66 2.00
N VAL A 54 -6.79 -0.44 0.74
CA VAL A 54 -5.85 0.09 -0.26
C VAL A 54 -5.76 1.59 -0.06
N LEU A 55 -4.69 2.09 0.53
CA LEU A 55 -4.45 3.52 0.67
C LEU A 55 -3.96 4.15 -0.64
N GLY A 56 -3.23 3.38 -1.44
CA GLY A 56 -2.77 3.80 -2.75
C GLY A 56 -2.72 2.61 -3.70
N SER A 57 -3.44 2.73 -4.80
CA SER A 57 -3.57 1.70 -5.83
C SER A 57 -2.73 1.99 -7.07
N GLY A 58 -2.12 3.18 -7.12
CA GLY A 58 -1.35 3.68 -8.25
C GLY A 58 0.06 3.12 -8.30
N ASN A 59 0.69 3.41 -9.40
CA ASN A 59 2.04 3.03 -9.81
C ASN A 59 2.92 4.31 -9.93
N PRO A 60 4.16 4.25 -10.47
CA PRO A 60 5.05 5.42 -10.53
C PRO A 60 4.50 6.62 -11.33
N TRP A 61 3.45 6.47 -12.12
CA TRP A 61 2.84 7.59 -12.85
C TRP A 61 1.86 8.36 -11.96
N PRO A 62 2.21 9.57 -11.50
CA PRO A 62 1.36 10.32 -10.60
C PRO A 62 0.08 10.76 -11.30
N THR A 63 -1.06 10.42 -10.73
CA THR A 63 -2.38 10.85 -11.19
C THR A 63 -3.18 11.43 -10.03
N ARG A 64 -4.18 12.27 -10.32
CA ARG A 64 -5.09 12.74 -9.27
C ARG A 64 -6.03 11.65 -8.75
N ALA A 65 -6.22 10.61 -9.52
CA ALA A 65 -7.18 9.54 -9.23
C ALA A 65 -6.61 8.44 -8.34
N GLN A 66 -5.29 8.36 -8.22
CA GLN A 66 -4.62 7.28 -7.50
C GLN A 66 -3.43 7.83 -6.72
N ALA A 67 -3.43 7.62 -5.42
CA ALA A 67 -2.22 7.68 -4.61
C ALA A 67 -1.31 6.51 -4.98
N SER A 68 -0.01 6.69 -4.80
CA SER A 68 0.98 5.64 -5.05
C SER A 68 0.90 4.54 -4.00
N ALA A 69 1.58 3.47 -4.24
CA ALA A 69 1.56 2.18 -3.57
C ALA A 69 1.46 2.22 -2.03
N SER A 70 0.36 1.75 -1.46
CA SER A 70 0.23 1.55 -0.01
C SER A 70 -1.00 0.70 0.36
N ILE A 71 -0.81 -0.22 1.29
CA ILE A 71 -1.87 -1.06 1.87
C ILE A 71 -1.82 -0.93 3.38
N ILE A 72 -2.98 -0.74 4.02
CA ILE A 72 -3.09 -0.78 5.47
C ILE A 72 -3.90 -1.98 5.93
N VAL A 73 -3.45 -2.61 7.00
CA VAL A 73 -4.14 -3.73 7.66
C VAL A 73 -4.45 -3.35 9.10
N GLU A 74 -5.74 -3.23 9.41
CA GLU A 74 -6.24 -3.14 10.78
C GLU A 74 -6.49 -4.56 11.28
N VAL A 75 -5.99 -4.88 12.46
CA VAL A 75 -6.08 -6.21 13.06
C VAL A 75 -7.08 -6.21 14.21
N GLY A 76 -8.05 -7.11 14.16
CA GLY A 76 -9.05 -7.32 15.20
C GLY A 76 -8.50 -8.08 16.39
N ASN A 77 -7.35 -7.64 16.94
CA ASN A 77 -6.80 -8.10 18.21
C ASN A 77 -7.11 -7.10 19.33
N PRO A 78 -6.84 -7.42 20.62
CA PRO A 78 -7.09 -6.50 21.73
C PRO A 78 -6.33 -5.16 21.60
N GLU A 79 -5.13 -5.18 21.02
CA GLU A 79 -4.27 -4.02 20.83
C GLU A 79 -4.71 -3.15 19.66
N ARG A 80 -5.62 -3.65 18.79
CA ARG A 80 -6.04 -2.98 17.56
C ARG A 80 -4.83 -2.57 16.72
N ASP A 81 -3.93 -3.53 16.50
CA ASP A 81 -2.71 -3.30 15.73
C ASP A 81 -3.04 -2.82 14.31
N LEU A 82 -2.17 -1.94 13.83
CA LEU A 82 -2.27 -1.36 12.50
C LEU A 82 -0.91 -1.50 11.83
N LEU A 83 -0.88 -2.15 10.67
CA LEU A 83 0.32 -2.39 9.89
C LEU A 83 0.15 -1.77 8.50
N VAL A 84 1.18 -1.07 8.03
CA VAL A 84 1.19 -0.46 6.69
C VAL A 84 2.25 -1.14 5.85
N PHE A 85 1.87 -1.58 4.67
CA PHE A 85 2.74 -2.16 3.65
C PHE A 85 2.89 -1.14 2.53
N ASP A 86 4.11 -0.64 2.35
CA ASP A 86 4.48 0.50 1.53
C ASP A 86 3.81 1.81 1.95
N LEU A 87 4.41 2.93 1.57
CA LEU A 87 3.95 4.26 1.97
C LEU A 87 4.26 5.26 0.83
N GLY A 88 3.60 5.07 -0.29
CA GLY A 88 3.78 5.88 -1.49
C GLY A 88 3.10 7.24 -1.40
N THR A 89 3.42 8.10 -2.35
CA THR A 89 2.95 9.49 -2.40
C THR A 89 1.43 9.59 -2.37
N GLY A 90 0.90 10.37 -1.43
CA GLY A 90 -0.54 10.65 -1.28
C GLY A 90 -1.30 9.63 -0.46
N SER A 91 -0.68 8.51 -0.07
CA SER A 91 -1.31 7.48 0.76
C SER A 91 -1.71 7.99 2.14
N LEU A 92 -0.96 8.93 2.72
CA LEU A 92 -1.28 9.52 4.01
C LEU A 92 -2.51 10.45 3.97
N ALA A 93 -2.83 11.06 2.83
CA ALA A 93 -4.08 11.79 2.67
C ALA A 93 -5.27 10.83 2.73
N ASN A 94 -5.16 9.67 2.07
CA ASN A 94 -6.17 8.61 2.14
C ASN A 94 -6.26 8.01 3.55
N TYR A 95 -5.13 7.81 4.24
CA TYR A 95 -5.13 7.40 5.65
C TYR A 95 -5.92 8.38 6.53
N ALA A 96 -5.67 9.68 6.39
CA ALA A 96 -6.37 10.70 7.17
C ALA A 96 -7.90 10.65 6.99
N SER A 97 -8.36 10.31 5.77
CA SER A 97 -9.78 10.19 5.45
C SER A 97 -10.48 9.00 6.12
N LEU A 98 -9.72 7.99 6.59
CA LEU A 98 -10.25 6.81 7.29
C LEU A 98 -10.61 7.07 8.75
N LYS A 99 -10.36 8.26 9.28
CA LYS A 99 -10.61 8.63 10.70
C LYS A 99 -9.87 7.73 11.71
N LEU A 100 -8.80 7.06 11.27
CA LEU A 100 -7.96 6.28 12.16
C LEU A 100 -7.02 7.20 12.95
N PRO A 101 -6.80 6.94 14.26
CA PRO A 101 -5.89 7.73 15.06
C PRO A 101 -4.45 7.66 14.53
N ILE A 102 -3.83 8.80 14.27
CA ILE A 102 -2.50 8.88 13.65
C ILE A 102 -1.37 8.33 14.52
N ASN A 103 -1.56 8.24 15.83
CA ASN A 103 -0.59 7.61 16.73
C ASN A 103 -0.52 6.08 16.58
N LEU A 104 -1.50 5.46 15.92
CA LEU A 104 -1.46 4.03 15.59
C LEU A 104 -0.59 3.74 14.35
N LEU A 105 -0.28 4.76 13.54
CA LEU A 105 0.54 4.64 12.35
C LEU A 105 2.02 4.64 12.73
N ASP A 106 2.48 3.53 13.26
CA ASP A 106 3.83 3.36 13.80
C ASP A 106 4.58 2.12 13.27
N LYS A 107 3.95 1.31 12.41
CA LYS A 107 4.53 0.08 11.83
C LYS A 107 4.43 0.12 10.33
N VAL A 108 5.56 0.28 9.64
CA VAL A 108 5.67 0.36 8.19
C VAL A 108 6.56 -0.77 7.67
N PHE A 109 6.11 -1.48 6.66
CA PHE A 109 6.81 -2.60 6.02
C PHE A 109 7.05 -2.25 4.55
N PHE A 110 8.29 -2.02 4.16
CA PHE A 110 8.63 -1.73 2.76
C PHE A 110 8.89 -3.01 1.98
N THR A 111 8.24 -3.14 0.82
CA THR A 111 8.51 -4.23 -0.13
C THR A 111 9.83 -3.98 -0.86
N HIS A 112 10.08 -2.76 -1.23
CA HIS A 112 11.31 -2.27 -1.86
C HIS A 112 11.39 -0.73 -1.75
N LEU A 113 12.42 -0.12 -2.33
CA LEU A 113 12.72 1.29 -2.06
C LEU A 113 12.50 2.24 -3.24
N HIS A 114 11.64 1.89 -4.20
CA HIS A 114 11.18 2.85 -5.19
C HIS A 114 10.40 4.00 -4.55
N ALA A 115 10.46 5.18 -5.15
CA ALA A 115 9.88 6.40 -4.59
C ALA A 115 8.35 6.31 -4.45
N ASP A 116 7.67 5.65 -5.37
CA ASP A 116 6.22 5.43 -5.32
C ASP A 116 5.77 4.45 -4.23
N HIS A 117 6.70 3.79 -3.53
CA HIS A 117 6.46 2.94 -2.36
C HIS A 117 6.90 3.56 -1.03
N THR A 118 7.67 4.66 -1.05
CA THR A 118 8.37 5.14 0.16
C THR A 118 8.23 6.63 0.44
N ALA A 119 7.77 7.45 -0.51
CA ALA A 119 7.89 8.91 -0.45
C ALA A 119 7.14 9.55 0.73
N ASP A 120 6.01 9.00 1.18
CA ASP A 120 5.23 9.55 2.30
C ASP A 120 5.87 9.25 3.68
N LEU A 121 6.99 8.50 3.76
CA LEU A 121 7.74 8.35 5.01
C LEU A 121 8.25 9.72 5.52
N ILE A 122 8.61 10.62 4.62
CA ILE A 122 8.99 12.00 4.97
C ILE A 122 7.79 12.73 5.60
N THR A 123 6.61 12.63 4.99
CA THR A 123 5.38 13.24 5.50
C THR A 123 4.99 12.65 6.86
N LEU A 124 5.08 11.31 7.01
CA LEU A 124 4.77 10.65 8.27
C LEU A 124 5.68 11.10 9.41
N SER A 125 6.98 11.16 9.18
CA SER A 125 7.95 11.49 10.22
C SER A 125 8.01 13.01 10.47
N GLY A 126 7.97 13.83 9.42
CA GLY A 126 8.06 15.29 9.53
C GLY A 126 6.74 15.95 9.91
N SER A 127 5.70 15.76 9.10
CA SER A 127 4.45 16.51 9.24
C SER A 127 3.53 15.93 10.31
N PHE A 128 3.34 14.61 10.36
CA PHE A 128 2.40 13.99 11.30
C PHE A 128 2.86 14.09 12.75
N SER A 129 4.17 14.18 13.01
CA SER A 129 4.69 14.47 14.34
C SER A 129 4.20 15.82 14.90
N LYS A 130 3.91 16.79 14.01
CA LYS A 130 3.43 18.14 14.35
C LYS A 130 1.91 18.20 14.56
N VAL A 131 1.15 17.25 14.04
CA VAL A 131 -0.32 17.30 14.05
C VAL A 131 -0.95 16.22 14.92
N GLY A 132 -0.23 15.73 15.93
CA GLY A 132 -0.76 14.87 16.98
C GLY A 132 -0.27 13.43 16.98
N ARG A 133 0.64 13.04 16.08
CA ARG A 133 1.37 11.79 16.23
C ARG A 133 2.50 11.99 17.25
N ALA A 134 2.16 11.91 18.52
CA ALA A 134 3.06 12.27 19.63
C ALA A 134 3.76 11.04 20.27
N ASP A 135 3.38 9.84 19.89
CA ASP A 135 3.87 8.60 20.50
C ASP A 135 5.06 8.04 19.74
N GLY A 136 6.19 7.87 20.39
CA GLY A 136 7.31 7.03 20.00
C GLY A 136 7.75 7.06 18.53
N PRO A 137 8.72 6.25 18.15
CA PRO A 137 9.23 6.24 16.78
C PRO A 137 8.25 5.59 15.79
N VAL A 138 8.38 5.98 14.53
CA VAL A 138 7.95 5.13 13.42
C VAL A 138 8.91 3.93 13.36
N ARG A 139 8.37 2.74 13.31
CA ARG A 139 9.14 1.51 13.16
C ARG A 139 9.03 1.04 11.71
N VAL A 140 10.16 0.87 11.06
CA VAL A 140 10.25 0.47 9.67
C VAL A 140 10.91 -0.90 9.59
N TRP A 141 10.24 -1.82 8.94
CA TRP A 141 10.80 -3.11 8.49
C TRP A 141 11.00 -3.04 6.99
N GLY A 142 12.15 -3.50 6.51
CA GLY A 142 12.41 -3.53 5.09
C GLY A 142 13.62 -4.36 4.71
N PRO A 143 13.74 -4.70 3.41
CA PRO A 143 14.79 -5.56 2.93
C PRO A 143 16.17 -4.89 2.96
N SER A 144 17.21 -5.70 3.11
CA SER A 144 18.58 -5.31 2.78
C SER A 144 18.71 -5.14 1.26
N GLY A 145 19.69 -4.35 0.83
CA GLY A 145 20.08 -4.33 -0.58
C GLY A 145 21.17 -5.37 -0.89
N THR A 146 21.56 -5.44 -2.16
CA THR A 146 22.74 -6.20 -2.59
C THR A 146 24.05 -5.61 -2.05
N GLU A 147 24.02 -4.35 -1.65
CA GLU A 147 25.07 -3.65 -0.92
C GLU A 147 24.42 -2.72 0.12
N PRO A 148 25.10 -2.34 1.22
CA PRO A 148 24.50 -1.59 2.32
C PRO A 148 23.79 -0.28 1.90
N ARG A 149 24.33 0.43 0.90
CA ARG A 149 23.74 1.70 0.41
C ARG A 149 22.41 1.53 -0.30
N LEU A 150 22.03 0.32 -0.69
CA LEU A 150 20.77 0.00 -1.37
C LEU A 150 19.76 -0.62 -0.42
N GLY A 151 20.09 -0.73 0.87
CA GLY A 151 19.20 -1.29 1.89
C GLY A 151 18.36 -0.25 2.61
N THR A 152 17.33 -0.74 3.31
CA THR A 152 16.36 0.08 4.05
C THR A 152 17.03 0.92 5.14
N ARG A 153 18.06 0.43 5.79
CA ARG A 153 18.79 1.16 6.83
C ARG A 153 19.40 2.45 6.28
N HIS A 154 20.16 2.34 5.19
CA HIS A 154 20.77 3.49 4.55
C HIS A 154 19.72 4.47 4.00
N PHE A 155 18.64 3.96 3.41
CA PHE A 155 17.52 4.78 2.94
C PHE A 155 16.94 5.63 4.08
N VAL A 156 16.66 5.02 5.25
CA VAL A 156 16.12 5.75 6.41
C VAL A 156 17.12 6.74 6.98
N GLU A 157 18.43 6.43 6.99
CA GLU A 157 19.47 7.37 7.40
C GLU A 157 19.46 8.61 6.51
N ALA A 158 19.33 8.45 5.19
CA ALA A 158 19.21 9.57 4.24
C ALA A 158 17.91 10.39 4.47
N ILE A 159 16.79 9.76 4.80
CA ILE A 159 15.54 10.44 5.17
C ILE A 159 15.73 11.26 6.46
N ARG A 160 16.42 10.74 7.47
CA ARG A 160 16.71 11.51 8.70
C ARG A 160 17.53 12.76 8.41
N GLU A 161 18.54 12.66 7.56
CA GLU A 161 19.33 13.83 7.13
C GLU A 161 18.46 14.83 6.36
N ALA A 162 17.58 14.36 5.47
CA ALA A 162 16.64 15.22 4.75
C ALA A 162 15.67 15.96 5.70
N LEU A 163 15.33 15.37 6.84
CA LEU A 163 14.45 15.95 7.86
C LEU A 163 15.18 16.82 8.89
N ALA A 164 16.46 17.13 8.72
CA ALA A 164 17.26 17.91 9.68
C ALA A 164 16.60 19.26 10.00
N TRP A 165 16.05 19.97 9.02
CA TRP A 165 15.36 21.23 9.22
C TRP A 165 14.06 21.04 10.04
N ASP A 166 13.27 20.03 9.73
CA ASP A 166 12.03 19.70 10.46
C ASP A 166 12.32 19.35 11.91
N THR A 167 13.36 18.57 12.15
CA THR A 167 13.83 18.19 13.50
C THR A 167 14.27 19.43 14.29
N ALA A 168 15.06 20.30 13.69
CA ALA A 168 15.51 21.54 14.34
C ALA A 168 14.31 22.48 14.63
N ALA A 169 13.38 22.63 13.70
CA ALA A 169 12.17 23.44 13.86
C ALA A 169 11.23 22.92 14.96
N GLY A 170 11.22 21.61 15.18
CA GLY A 170 10.40 20.95 16.21
C GLY A 170 11.02 20.97 17.61
N ASN A 171 12.27 21.43 17.75
CA ASN A 171 13.01 21.39 19.01
C ASN A 171 12.28 22.13 20.15
N GLY A 172 12.04 21.42 21.25
CA GLY A 172 11.31 21.93 22.40
C GLY A 172 9.79 21.94 22.30
N HIS A 173 9.20 21.87 21.10
CA HIS A 173 7.76 21.90 20.90
C HIS A 173 7.14 20.56 20.59
N ILE A 174 7.90 19.65 19.97
CA ILE A 174 7.47 18.34 19.53
C ILE A 174 8.26 17.29 20.30
N ASN A 175 7.61 16.19 20.68
CA ASN A 175 8.31 15.04 21.28
C ASN A 175 9.37 14.51 20.28
N PRO A 176 10.67 14.56 20.62
CA PRO A 176 11.73 14.11 19.73
C PRO A 176 11.57 12.65 19.30
N ASP A 177 11.02 11.80 20.17
CA ASP A 177 10.78 10.39 19.86
C ASP A 177 9.74 10.21 18.75
N SER A 178 8.79 11.13 18.60
CA SER A 178 7.77 11.06 17.55
C SER A 178 8.34 11.28 16.14
N MET A 179 9.49 11.93 16.04
CA MET A 179 10.21 12.16 14.78
C MET A 179 11.26 11.08 14.49
N ARG A 180 11.53 10.20 15.47
CA ARG A 180 12.50 9.12 15.29
C ARG A 180 11.94 8.01 14.40
N ILE A 181 12.80 7.42 13.57
CA ILE A 181 12.50 6.24 12.77
C ILE A 181 13.43 5.12 13.22
N ASP A 182 12.89 4.03 13.71
CA ASP A 182 13.65 2.84 14.08
C ASP A 182 13.55 1.81 12.93
N VAL A 183 14.69 1.22 12.53
CA VAL A 183 14.77 0.31 11.38
C VAL A 183 15.11 -1.11 11.81
N THR A 184 14.32 -2.04 11.35
CA THR A 184 14.62 -3.48 11.32
C THR A 184 14.86 -3.89 9.87
N GLU A 185 16.10 -3.98 9.47
CA GLU A 185 16.50 -4.47 8.16
C GLU A 185 16.73 -5.97 8.20
N PHE A 186 16.20 -6.71 7.21
CA PHE A 186 16.32 -8.16 7.11
C PHE A 186 16.87 -8.59 5.75
N ASP A 187 17.43 -9.80 5.69
CA ASP A 187 17.98 -10.38 4.46
C ASP A 187 16.88 -10.68 3.45
N PHE A 188 16.85 -9.93 2.35
CA PHE A 188 15.87 -10.08 1.29
C PHE A 188 15.92 -11.44 0.58
N THR A 189 17.02 -12.18 0.67
CA THR A 189 17.18 -13.48 0.01
C THR A 189 16.46 -14.61 0.73
N GLN A 190 16.05 -14.38 1.99
CA GLN A 190 15.46 -15.38 2.86
C GLN A 190 13.94 -15.22 2.94
N THR A 191 13.24 -16.35 2.96
CA THR A 191 11.85 -16.38 3.43
C THR A 191 11.88 -16.60 4.95
N GLY A 192 11.30 -15.66 5.71
CA GLY A 192 11.36 -15.75 7.17
C GLY A 192 10.45 -14.76 7.88
N VAL A 193 10.16 -15.03 9.15
CA VAL A 193 9.37 -14.15 10.01
C VAL A 193 10.18 -12.88 10.31
N VAL A 194 9.62 -11.72 9.98
CA VAL A 194 10.21 -10.39 10.20
C VAL A 194 9.52 -9.62 11.33
N TYR A 195 8.30 -10.01 11.67
CA TYR A 195 7.52 -9.45 12.78
C TYR A 195 6.62 -10.52 13.39
N GLU A 196 6.63 -10.60 14.71
CA GLU A 196 5.72 -11.48 15.46
C GLU A 196 5.35 -10.80 16.78
N ARG A 197 4.09 -10.38 16.92
CA ARG A 197 3.55 -9.76 18.13
C ARG A 197 2.03 -9.79 18.14
N ASN A 198 1.43 -9.88 19.33
CA ASN A 198 -0.02 -9.75 19.56
C ASN A 198 -0.86 -10.74 18.71
N GLY A 199 -0.31 -11.94 18.42
CA GLY A 199 -0.94 -12.94 17.59
C GLY A 199 -0.83 -12.67 16.08
N VAL A 200 -0.14 -11.62 15.67
CA VAL A 200 0.15 -11.31 14.27
C VAL A 200 1.55 -11.80 13.92
N THR A 201 1.67 -12.54 12.83
CA THR A 201 2.95 -12.94 12.25
C THR A 201 3.08 -12.36 10.85
N VAL A 202 4.18 -11.67 10.55
CA VAL A 202 4.50 -11.22 9.19
C VAL A 202 5.76 -11.94 8.72
N THR A 203 5.63 -12.63 7.61
CA THR A 203 6.72 -13.34 6.92
C THR A 203 7.04 -12.59 5.64
N SER A 204 8.32 -12.26 5.41
CA SER A 204 8.80 -11.77 4.11
C SER A 204 9.27 -12.93 3.24
N PHE A 205 9.19 -12.73 1.93
CA PHE A 205 9.72 -13.67 0.93
C PHE A 205 10.27 -12.89 -0.27
N PRO A 206 11.36 -13.38 -0.92
CA PRO A 206 11.92 -12.71 -2.09
C PRO A 206 10.94 -12.68 -3.26
N VAL A 207 10.99 -11.61 -4.04
CA VAL A 207 10.27 -11.48 -5.31
C VAL A 207 11.22 -10.98 -6.40
N VAL A 208 10.76 -10.95 -7.65
CA VAL A 208 11.57 -10.57 -8.81
C VAL A 208 11.09 -9.26 -9.39
N HIS A 209 11.90 -8.22 -9.22
CA HIS A 209 11.62 -6.89 -9.74
C HIS A 209 12.89 -6.23 -10.28
N ALA A 210 12.89 -4.92 -10.55
CA ALA A 210 13.92 -4.15 -11.24
C ALA A 210 15.34 -4.31 -10.65
N LEU A 211 15.45 -4.49 -9.35
CA LEU A 211 16.71 -4.70 -8.65
C LEU A 211 16.53 -5.79 -7.58
N SER A 212 17.56 -6.60 -7.35
CA SER A 212 17.57 -7.56 -6.25
C SER A 212 17.46 -6.82 -4.91
N GLY A 213 16.52 -7.24 -4.06
CA GLY A 213 16.19 -6.57 -2.81
C GLY A 213 14.68 -6.40 -2.61
N SER A 214 13.86 -6.70 -3.62
CA SER A 214 12.40 -6.64 -3.49
C SER A 214 11.84 -7.88 -2.80
N VAL A 215 10.82 -7.67 -1.96
CA VAL A 215 10.14 -8.72 -1.20
C VAL A 215 8.62 -8.56 -1.27
N GLY A 216 7.90 -9.67 -1.09
CA GLY A 216 6.49 -9.67 -0.74
C GLY A 216 6.29 -10.04 0.73
N TYR A 217 5.06 -9.93 1.21
CA TYR A 217 4.71 -10.22 2.60
C TYR A 217 3.51 -11.17 2.70
N ARG A 218 3.57 -12.03 3.70
CA ARG A 218 2.45 -12.84 4.20
C ARG A 218 2.16 -12.42 5.63
N LEU A 219 0.92 -12.07 5.93
CA LEU A 219 0.42 -11.79 7.28
C LEU A 219 -0.55 -12.89 7.70
N ASP A 220 -0.26 -13.53 8.82
CA ASP A 220 -1.12 -14.52 9.44
C ASP A 220 -1.65 -13.98 10.77
N PHE A 221 -2.98 -14.09 10.98
CA PHE A 221 -3.65 -13.71 12.22
C PHE A 221 -4.92 -14.52 12.42
N ALA A 222 -5.09 -15.11 13.60
CA ALA A 222 -6.31 -15.82 14.01
C ALA A 222 -6.79 -16.91 13.01
N GLY A 223 -5.88 -17.48 12.21
CA GLY A 223 -6.17 -18.44 11.15
C GLY A 223 -6.63 -17.82 9.83
N LEU A 224 -6.50 -16.50 9.69
CA LEU A 224 -6.62 -15.76 8.43
C LEU A 224 -5.25 -15.50 7.83
N THR A 225 -5.18 -15.49 6.50
CA THR A 225 -3.95 -15.24 5.74
C THR A 225 -4.17 -14.14 4.69
N PHE A 226 -3.42 -13.07 4.81
CA PHE A 226 -3.29 -12.02 3.81
C PHE A 226 -1.91 -12.11 3.16
N VAL A 227 -1.84 -12.08 1.81
CA VAL A 227 -0.59 -12.05 1.05
C VAL A 227 -0.55 -10.80 0.19
N PHE A 228 0.58 -10.11 0.22
CA PHE A 228 0.86 -8.92 -0.56
C PHE A 228 2.10 -9.12 -1.42
N SER A 229 1.96 -8.94 -2.73
CA SER A 229 3.05 -9.24 -3.66
C SER A 229 4.17 -8.19 -3.63
N GLY A 230 3.86 -6.92 -3.32
CA GLY A 230 4.70 -5.81 -3.76
C GLY A 230 4.83 -5.82 -5.28
N ASP A 231 5.86 -5.17 -5.82
CA ASP A 231 6.16 -5.21 -7.25
C ASP A 231 6.97 -6.46 -7.60
N THR A 232 6.49 -7.20 -8.58
CA THR A 232 7.11 -8.45 -9.00
C THR A 232 6.62 -8.94 -10.36
N CYS A 233 7.43 -9.63 -11.12
CA CYS A 233 6.88 -10.55 -12.12
C CYS A 233 6.30 -11.80 -11.42
N ALA A 234 5.59 -12.66 -12.16
CA ALA A 234 5.07 -13.92 -11.63
C ALA A 234 6.22 -14.78 -11.08
N ALA A 235 6.26 -14.98 -9.75
CA ALA A 235 7.40 -15.56 -9.04
C ALA A 235 7.02 -16.75 -8.17
N TRP A 236 7.82 -17.82 -8.24
CA TRP A 236 7.62 -19.03 -7.44
C TRP A 236 7.71 -18.82 -5.92
N PRO A 237 8.58 -17.92 -5.38
CA PRO A 237 8.60 -17.70 -3.95
C PRO A 237 7.26 -17.21 -3.39
N LEU A 238 6.53 -16.35 -4.14
CA LEU A 238 5.18 -15.93 -3.76
C LEU A 238 4.23 -17.13 -3.70
N VAL A 239 4.25 -18.00 -4.71
CA VAL A 239 3.38 -19.18 -4.74
C VAL A 239 3.70 -20.11 -3.55
N ARG A 240 4.97 -20.33 -3.24
CA ARG A 240 5.41 -21.11 -2.06
C ARG A 240 5.02 -20.46 -0.74
N ALA A 241 5.21 -19.14 -0.61
CA ALA A 241 4.78 -18.42 0.59
C ALA A 241 3.26 -18.39 0.76
N SER A 242 2.51 -18.68 -0.31
CA SER A 242 1.06 -18.78 -0.33
C SER A 242 0.56 -20.23 -0.10
N GLU A 243 1.42 -21.16 0.28
CA GLU A 243 0.99 -22.52 0.61
C GLU A 243 -0.01 -22.53 1.78
N GLY A 244 -1.04 -23.40 1.66
CA GLY A 244 -2.18 -23.42 2.55
C GLY A 244 -3.36 -22.60 2.00
N SER A 245 -4.25 -22.15 2.90
CA SER A 245 -5.37 -21.29 2.52
C SER A 245 -4.95 -19.83 2.55
N VAL A 246 -5.16 -19.10 1.46
CA VAL A 246 -5.01 -17.65 1.40
C VAL A 246 -6.40 -17.02 1.31
N ASP A 247 -6.72 -16.14 2.26
CA ASP A 247 -8.03 -15.48 2.29
C ASP A 247 -8.06 -14.29 1.32
N LEU A 248 -7.00 -13.49 1.32
CA LEU A 248 -6.86 -12.35 0.42
C LEU A 248 -5.43 -12.30 -0.14
N LEU A 249 -5.31 -12.31 -1.46
CA LEU A 249 -4.07 -12.03 -2.17
C LEU A 249 -4.21 -10.70 -2.91
N ILE A 250 -3.48 -9.67 -2.51
CA ILE A 250 -3.32 -8.44 -3.30
C ILE A 250 -2.03 -8.55 -4.11
N HIS A 251 -2.16 -8.47 -5.43
CA HIS A 251 -1.07 -8.68 -6.37
C HIS A 251 -1.01 -7.54 -7.39
N GLU A 252 0.21 -7.07 -7.71
CA GLU A 252 0.37 -6.14 -8.80
C GLU A 252 -0.11 -6.73 -10.13
N VAL A 253 -0.74 -5.91 -10.94
CA VAL A 253 -1.10 -6.27 -12.32
C VAL A 253 -0.96 -5.04 -13.20
N PHE A 254 0.05 -5.03 -14.04
CA PHE A 254 0.22 -4.01 -15.05
C PHE A 254 -0.75 -4.20 -16.23
N PRO A 255 -1.04 -3.14 -17.00
CA PRO A 255 -1.89 -3.26 -18.19
C PRO A 255 -1.24 -4.15 -19.26
N PRO A 256 -2.01 -4.64 -20.25
CA PRO A 256 -1.45 -5.38 -21.38
C PRO A 256 -0.28 -4.66 -22.07
N ALA A 257 0.65 -5.42 -22.66
CA ALA A 257 1.90 -4.90 -23.22
C ALA A 257 1.69 -3.76 -24.24
N ALA A 258 0.65 -3.82 -25.05
CA ALA A 258 0.33 -2.76 -26.00
C ALA A 258 -0.05 -1.44 -25.31
N VAL A 259 -0.77 -1.51 -24.20
CA VAL A 259 -1.14 -0.33 -23.38
C VAL A 259 0.09 0.23 -22.70
N LEU A 260 0.91 -0.63 -22.09
CA LEU A 260 2.18 -0.21 -21.45
C LEU A 260 3.10 0.47 -22.48
N ALA A 261 3.25 -0.10 -23.65
CA ALA A 261 4.05 0.46 -24.74
C ALA A 261 3.59 1.88 -25.10
N ALA A 262 2.28 2.06 -25.31
CA ALA A 262 1.70 3.35 -25.65
C ALA A 262 1.84 4.39 -24.52
N ALA A 263 1.65 3.99 -23.26
CA ALA A 263 1.73 4.89 -22.11
C ALA A 263 3.17 5.31 -21.76
N SER A 264 4.17 4.44 -22.00
CA SER A 264 5.57 4.67 -21.62
C SER A 264 6.49 5.06 -22.78
N GLY A 265 6.00 5.05 -24.03
CA GLY A 265 6.82 5.26 -25.23
C GLY A 265 7.81 4.12 -25.53
N LEU A 266 7.61 2.95 -24.92
CA LEU A 266 8.41 1.76 -25.21
C LEU A 266 7.95 1.09 -26.51
N SER A 267 8.86 0.30 -27.14
CA SER A 267 8.40 -0.66 -28.15
C SER A 267 7.58 -1.77 -27.51
N LEU A 268 6.70 -2.42 -28.30
CA LEU A 268 5.89 -3.55 -27.83
C LEU A 268 6.77 -4.68 -27.28
N GLU A 269 7.90 -4.95 -27.91
CA GLU A 269 8.88 -5.95 -27.45
C GLU A 269 9.41 -5.60 -26.05
N ARG A 270 9.87 -4.35 -25.86
CA ARG A 270 10.38 -3.90 -24.55
C ARG A 270 9.31 -3.91 -23.45
N ALA A 271 8.09 -3.49 -23.78
CA ALA A 271 6.97 -3.56 -22.87
C ALA A 271 6.65 -5.03 -22.47
N THR A 272 6.70 -5.95 -23.43
CA THR A 272 6.52 -7.39 -23.17
C THR A 272 7.61 -7.95 -22.28
N ILE A 273 8.87 -7.58 -22.52
CA ILE A 273 9.99 -7.97 -21.66
C ILE A 273 9.78 -7.43 -20.24
N ALA A 274 9.44 -6.15 -20.09
CA ALA A 274 9.20 -5.54 -18.78
C ALA A 274 8.12 -6.29 -17.99
N LEU A 275 7.00 -6.64 -18.62
CA LEU A 275 5.90 -7.41 -18.01
C LEU A 275 6.26 -8.85 -17.64
N ASN A 276 7.31 -9.39 -18.20
CA ASN A 276 7.72 -10.77 -17.92
C ASN A 276 8.90 -10.86 -16.95
N THR A 277 9.61 -9.75 -16.71
CA THR A 277 10.85 -9.73 -15.92
C THR A 277 10.82 -8.77 -14.73
N LEU A 278 9.98 -7.74 -14.77
CA LEU A 278 9.92 -6.70 -13.74
C LEU A 278 8.54 -6.59 -13.10
N HIS A 279 7.49 -6.77 -13.88
CA HIS A 279 6.10 -6.62 -13.48
C HIS A 279 5.27 -7.82 -13.94
N THR A 280 4.01 -7.85 -13.57
CA THR A 280 3.10 -8.96 -13.88
C THR A 280 2.04 -8.55 -14.91
N SER A 281 2.02 -9.22 -16.07
CA SER A 281 0.93 -9.09 -17.04
C SER A 281 -0.36 -9.73 -16.52
N PRO A 282 -1.54 -9.35 -17.07
CA PRO A 282 -2.81 -9.97 -16.65
C PRO A 282 -2.83 -11.49 -16.85
N THR A 283 -2.22 -11.99 -17.93
CA THR A 283 -2.09 -13.44 -18.19
C THR A 283 -1.19 -14.13 -17.15
N ALA A 284 -0.09 -13.48 -16.75
CA ALA A 284 0.81 -14.00 -15.72
C ALA A 284 0.13 -13.99 -14.33
N ALA A 285 -0.62 -12.95 -14.01
CA ALA A 285 -1.43 -12.88 -12.79
C ALA A 285 -2.47 -14.00 -12.73
N ALA A 286 -3.16 -14.27 -13.84
CA ALA A 286 -4.10 -15.40 -13.94
C ALA A 286 -3.44 -16.73 -13.58
N LYS A 287 -2.20 -16.96 -14.02
CA LYS A 287 -1.44 -18.15 -13.68
C LYS A 287 -1.09 -18.21 -12.20
N VAL A 288 -0.63 -17.12 -11.61
CA VAL A 288 -0.35 -17.03 -10.16
C VAL A 288 -1.62 -17.35 -9.37
N PHE A 289 -2.75 -16.72 -9.71
CA PHE A 289 -4.02 -16.94 -9.02
C PHE A 289 -4.54 -18.36 -9.16
N SER A 290 -4.33 -19.00 -10.32
CA SER A 290 -4.69 -20.40 -10.54
C SER A 290 -3.85 -21.38 -9.71
N LEU A 291 -2.61 -21.02 -9.37
CA LEU A 291 -1.73 -21.80 -8.52
C LEU A 291 -2.05 -21.59 -7.04
N VAL A 292 -2.25 -20.34 -6.61
CA VAL A 292 -2.51 -19.97 -5.21
C VAL A 292 -3.95 -20.25 -4.80
N ARG A 293 -4.93 -19.99 -5.67
CA ARG A 293 -6.38 -20.12 -5.42
C ARG A 293 -6.84 -19.38 -4.16
N PRO A 294 -6.56 -18.06 -4.05
CA PRO A 294 -7.02 -17.31 -2.89
C PRO A 294 -8.55 -17.24 -2.87
N ARG A 295 -9.15 -17.04 -1.68
CA ARG A 295 -10.60 -16.80 -1.58
C ARG A 295 -11.00 -15.56 -2.38
N VAL A 296 -10.17 -14.50 -2.34
CA VAL A 296 -10.29 -13.32 -3.20
C VAL A 296 -8.91 -12.88 -3.65
N ALA A 297 -8.77 -12.55 -4.94
CA ALA A 297 -7.61 -11.84 -5.49
C ALA A 297 -7.94 -10.36 -5.69
N GLY A 298 -7.07 -9.45 -5.24
CA GLY A 298 -7.13 -8.01 -5.52
C GLY A 298 -6.08 -7.64 -6.57
N LEU A 299 -6.50 -7.00 -7.67
CA LEU A 299 -5.59 -6.43 -8.66
C LEU A 299 -5.16 -5.05 -8.18
N TRP A 300 -3.87 -4.81 -8.09
CA TRP A 300 -3.28 -3.62 -7.51
C TRP A 300 -2.14 -3.08 -8.38
N HIS A 301 -1.67 -1.86 -8.11
CA HIS A 301 -0.53 -1.22 -8.77
C HIS A 301 -0.72 -1.10 -10.29
N THR A 302 -1.93 -0.75 -10.71
CA THR A 302 -2.29 -0.71 -12.13
C THR A 302 -2.74 0.69 -12.56
N LEU A 303 -2.66 0.95 -13.86
CA LEU A 303 -3.22 2.16 -14.45
C LEU A 303 -4.75 2.02 -14.56
N LEU A 304 -5.47 2.70 -13.67
CA LEU A 304 -6.93 2.68 -13.67
C LEU A 304 -7.49 3.60 -14.76
N SER A 305 -8.05 3.01 -15.80
CA SER A 305 -8.86 3.74 -16.76
C SER A 305 -10.02 2.88 -17.24
N PRO A 306 -11.17 3.50 -17.59
CA PRO A 306 -12.32 2.77 -18.11
C PRO A 306 -12.01 1.94 -19.36
N GLN A 307 -11.00 2.32 -20.13
CA GLN A 307 -10.57 1.63 -21.34
C GLN A 307 -9.63 0.45 -21.02
N VAL A 308 -8.77 0.59 -20.01
CA VAL A 308 -7.72 -0.40 -19.67
C VAL A 308 -8.26 -1.55 -18.83
N ILE A 309 -9.13 -1.26 -17.88
CA ILE A 309 -9.69 -2.29 -16.96
C ILE A 309 -10.34 -3.46 -17.73
N PRO A 310 -11.20 -3.26 -18.74
CA PRO A 310 -11.76 -4.36 -19.51
C PRO A 310 -10.71 -5.21 -20.22
N MET A 311 -9.61 -4.61 -20.69
CA MET A 311 -8.51 -5.33 -21.34
C MET A 311 -7.76 -6.21 -20.34
N ILE A 312 -7.49 -5.71 -19.15
CA ILE A 312 -6.88 -6.50 -18.04
C ILE A 312 -7.76 -7.72 -17.75
N PHE A 313 -9.07 -7.52 -17.58
CA PHE A 313 -9.98 -8.62 -17.27
C PHE A 313 -10.15 -9.61 -18.42
N ALA A 314 -10.10 -9.17 -19.67
CA ALA A 314 -10.18 -10.06 -20.82
C ALA A 314 -9.02 -11.06 -20.85
N GLU A 315 -7.78 -10.61 -20.62
CA GLU A 315 -6.61 -11.47 -20.57
C GLU A 315 -6.60 -12.34 -19.28
N LEU A 316 -6.91 -11.75 -18.13
CA LEU A 316 -6.93 -12.46 -16.87
C LEU A 316 -7.97 -13.58 -16.86
N ARG A 317 -9.19 -13.32 -17.35
CA ARG A 317 -10.28 -14.28 -17.38
C ARG A 317 -10.09 -15.43 -18.39
N ALA A 318 -9.13 -15.30 -19.29
CA ALA A 318 -8.72 -16.41 -20.15
C ALA A 318 -8.01 -17.54 -19.35
N GLY A 319 -7.41 -17.24 -18.21
CA GLY A 319 -6.65 -18.20 -17.40
C GLY A 319 -7.11 -18.37 -15.96
N TYR A 320 -8.01 -17.53 -15.43
CA TYR A 320 -8.51 -17.61 -14.06
C TYR A 320 -9.98 -17.21 -13.95
N ASP A 321 -10.78 -18.08 -13.33
CA ASP A 321 -12.23 -17.93 -13.16
C ASP A 321 -12.67 -17.60 -11.71
N GLY A 322 -11.72 -17.62 -10.77
CA GLY A 322 -11.99 -17.34 -9.35
C GLY A 322 -12.36 -15.88 -9.04
N PRO A 323 -12.70 -15.58 -7.79
CA PRO A 323 -13.06 -14.23 -7.36
C PRO A 323 -11.92 -13.23 -7.49
N VAL A 324 -12.16 -12.12 -8.20
CA VAL A 324 -11.19 -11.04 -8.43
C VAL A 324 -11.85 -9.69 -8.23
N VAL A 325 -11.17 -8.79 -7.55
CA VAL A 325 -11.55 -7.39 -7.35
C VAL A 325 -10.50 -6.49 -8.00
N GLN A 326 -10.91 -5.59 -8.91
CA GLN A 326 -10.05 -4.47 -9.28
C GLN A 326 -10.04 -3.48 -8.12
N THR A 327 -8.89 -3.31 -7.49
CA THR A 327 -8.77 -2.33 -6.42
C THR A 327 -8.56 -0.92 -6.98
N GLN A 328 -9.03 0.05 -6.25
CA GLN A 328 -8.72 1.47 -6.39
C GLN A 328 -8.43 2.03 -4.99
N ASP A 329 -8.03 3.28 -4.91
CA ASP A 329 -7.84 3.95 -3.63
C ASP A 329 -9.07 3.80 -2.76
N LEU A 330 -8.85 3.47 -1.49
CA LEU A 330 -9.89 3.27 -0.49
C LEU A 330 -10.82 2.08 -0.75
N THR A 331 -10.39 1.09 -1.54
CA THR A 331 -11.02 -0.23 -1.55
C THR A 331 -10.73 -0.93 -0.23
N VAL A 332 -11.79 -1.40 0.45
CA VAL A 332 -11.75 -2.03 1.77
C VAL A 332 -12.16 -3.48 1.67
N PHE A 333 -11.34 -4.37 2.21
CA PHE A 333 -11.65 -5.78 2.38
C PHE A 333 -11.86 -6.10 3.87
N ASN A 334 -13.04 -6.56 4.23
CA ASN A 334 -13.27 -7.20 5.53
C ASN A 334 -13.04 -8.69 5.35
N VAL A 335 -12.03 -9.23 6.02
CA VAL A 335 -11.60 -10.63 5.92
C VAL A 335 -11.90 -11.32 7.23
N THR A 336 -12.81 -12.29 7.17
CA THR A 336 -13.19 -13.15 8.29
C THR A 336 -13.10 -14.61 7.87
N LYS A 337 -13.19 -15.55 8.81
CA LYS A 337 -13.21 -16.99 8.49
C LYS A 337 -14.38 -17.35 7.57
N GLU A 338 -15.51 -16.69 7.73
CA GLU A 338 -16.75 -16.98 7.02
C GLU A 338 -16.83 -16.30 5.66
N ALA A 339 -16.28 -15.10 5.54
CA ALA A 339 -16.42 -14.32 4.30
C ALA A 339 -15.26 -13.34 4.08
N VAL A 340 -15.07 -12.99 2.81
CA VAL A 340 -14.30 -11.81 2.39
C VAL A 340 -15.25 -10.86 1.67
N ILE A 341 -15.35 -9.63 2.14
CA ILE A 341 -16.25 -8.60 1.63
C ILE A 341 -15.40 -7.45 1.10
N ALA A 342 -15.53 -7.12 -0.19
CA ALA A 342 -14.89 -5.98 -0.80
C ALA A 342 -15.87 -4.83 -0.97
N ARG A 343 -15.49 -3.64 -0.52
CA ARG A 343 -16.33 -2.44 -0.58
C ARG A 343 -15.47 -1.21 -0.89
N GLN A 344 -16.11 -0.17 -1.36
CA GLN A 344 -15.46 1.14 -1.48
C GLN A 344 -15.74 1.96 -0.22
N ALA A 345 -14.72 2.62 0.33
CA ALA A 345 -14.93 3.58 1.39
C ALA A 345 -15.60 4.85 0.85
N GLN A 346 -16.56 5.36 1.60
CA GLN A 346 -17.14 6.68 1.39
C GLN A 346 -16.51 7.63 2.40
N VAL A 347 -15.65 8.51 1.92
CA VAL A 347 -14.86 9.45 2.74
C VAL A 347 -15.24 10.90 2.44
N MET A 348 -14.82 11.79 3.32
CA MET A 348 -14.88 13.24 3.10
C MET A 348 -13.49 13.72 2.69
N ASP A 349 -13.38 14.44 1.58
CA ASP A 349 -12.11 14.89 0.98
C ASP A 349 -11.31 15.89 1.85
N GLN A 350 -11.95 16.46 2.87
CA GLN A 350 -11.39 17.59 3.63
C GLN A 350 -11.16 17.26 5.11
N LEU A 351 -11.09 15.98 5.47
CA LEU A 351 -10.83 15.60 6.85
C LEU A 351 -9.34 15.78 7.20
N PRO A 352 -9.03 16.50 8.28
CA PRO A 352 -7.69 16.48 8.84
C PRO A 352 -7.38 15.10 9.47
N PRO A 353 -6.10 14.76 9.66
CA PRO A 353 -5.72 13.57 10.41
C PRO A 353 -6.41 13.53 11.78
N THR A 354 -6.91 12.36 12.17
CA THR A 354 -7.57 12.17 13.47
C THR A 354 -6.50 12.09 14.55
N PRO A 355 -6.47 13.03 15.52
CA PRO A 355 -5.53 12.97 16.64
C PRO A 355 -5.74 11.69 17.44
N GLY A 356 -4.64 11.06 17.83
CA GLY A 356 -4.67 9.96 18.78
C GLY A 356 -4.58 10.46 20.22
N THR A 357 -4.94 9.61 21.19
CA THR A 357 -4.61 9.87 22.60
C THR A 357 -3.13 9.56 22.80
N PRO A 358 -2.28 10.53 23.19
CA PRO A 358 -0.88 10.29 23.44
C PRO A 358 -0.69 9.22 24.51
N ARG A 359 0.10 8.20 24.21
CA ARG A 359 0.51 7.15 25.20
C ARG A 359 1.60 7.65 26.13
N VAL A 360 2.35 8.65 25.67
CA VAL A 360 3.45 9.29 26.42
C VAL A 360 3.16 10.78 26.49
N ALA A 361 3.08 11.29 27.73
CA ALA A 361 2.97 12.72 27.94
C ALA A 361 4.30 13.41 27.60
N TYR A 362 4.27 14.42 26.75
CA TYR A 362 5.39 15.30 26.47
C TYR A 362 5.08 16.72 26.96
N THR A 363 5.95 17.30 27.75
CA THR A 363 5.85 18.68 28.16
C THR A 363 6.77 19.53 27.27
N PRO A 364 6.23 20.44 26.45
CA PRO A 364 7.05 21.31 25.62
C PRO A 364 8.04 22.13 26.48
N VAL A 365 9.25 22.27 25.98
CA VAL A 365 10.29 23.12 26.58
C VAL A 365 10.28 24.45 25.84
N ALA A 366 10.16 25.54 26.59
CA ALA A 366 10.21 26.88 26.00
C ALA A 366 11.59 27.11 25.35
N THR A 367 11.59 27.44 24.08
CA THR A 367 12.76 27.87 23.33
C THR A 367 12.73 29.38 23.16
N GLN A 368 13.89 30.04 23.27
CA GLN A 368 13.98 31.47 22.99
C GLN A 368 13.95 31.68 21.47
N PRO A 369 13.00 32.46 20.95
CA PRO A 369 13.00 32.78 19.52
C PRO A 369 14.22 33.65 19.18
N PRO A 370 14.73 33.59 17.94
CA PRO A 370 15.79 34.50 17.48
C PRO A 370 15.41 35.96 17.71
N GLU A 371 16.39 36.82 18.12
CA GLU A 371 16.16 38.24 18.45
C GLU A 371 15.49 39.00 17.28
N TRP A 372 15.92 38.75 16.05
CA TRP A 372 15.37 39.39 14.86
C TRP A 372 13.87 39.13 14.64
N TRP A 373 13.28 38.11 15.24
CA TRP A 373 11.84 37.84 15.12
C TRP A 373 11.00 38.93 15.79
N ALA A 374 11.52 39.54 16.85
CA ALA A 374 10.82 40.65 17.54
C ALA A 374 10.66 41.86 16.62
N GLU A 375 11.69 42.15 15.82
CA GLU A 375 11.69 43.24 14.86
C GLU A 375 10.90 42.94 13.58
N ALA A 376 10.88 41.66 13.17
CA ALA A 376 10.23 41.22 11.93
C ALA A 376 8.72 40.96 12.08
N ARG A 377 8.21 40.85 13.31
CA ARG A 377 6.77 40.61 13.53
C ARG A 377 5.98 41.90 13.42
N ILE A 378 4.85 41.82 12.73
CA ILE A 378 3.85 42.91 12.75
C ILE A 378 3.14 42.90 14.10
N PRO A 379 3.11 44.00 14.90
CA PRO A 379 2.29 44.05 16.11
C PRO A 379 0.81 43.84 15.77
N LEU A 380 0.12 43.07 16.57
CA LEU A 380 -1.29 42.74 16.39
C LEU A 380 -2.16 43.42 17.46
N ASP A 381 -1.81 44.66 17.83
CA ASP A 381 -2.54 45.46 18.85
C ASP A 381 -3.91 45.92 18.37
#